data_e5ebc2113b51aa0f20a750d12c3e3073
#
_entry.id   e5ebc2113b51aa0f20a750d12c3e3073
#
_cell.length_a   1.000
_cell.length_b   1.000
_cell.length_c   1.000
_cell.angle_alpha   90.00
_cell.angle_beta   90.00
_cell.angle_gamma   90.00
#
_symmetry.space_group_name_H-M   'P 1'
#
loop_
_entity.id
_entity.type
_entity.pdbx_description
1 polymer ?
#
loop_
_entity_poly.entity_id
_entity_poly.type
_entity_poly.pdbx_seq_one_letter_code
_entity_poly.pdbx_strand_id
1 'polypeptide(L)'
;MRKALRLFFVMSFLLLVASSASAQVPLPSKGSYQSQNTQSQRQVDEQLARGFYNNKEYDKAADLYLKLYTSYNNYHYFSQYVECLLFLENYDDAEKVLKTFIKKDNTTNKWKAQISLAFIYIKNNETEKADKYLKKLIKDLPEDKNVYVQVANTMRSRDLDEYAIILYERGSESKFINYKFYMEKALTYNSMMNFEKSIENYLLQLEVDPDDYDLIKSRFSFMMRYDIDGSVIDVMRMAFLKKTQDNPENVMFAELLVWFSLQMKDYEIALNQEIALDKRFNDREFDIIYLARIARDNEQYDIAINAYEYLVKKSNEGAYYPEAVVGLTEVQYVKSLAENYDNEFYSTFEKRIESECEELAISDKTIPILIIRSEILTFKLDETDKAIDLLNNVLEYNLSKYSKAKVKMTLADVYLYKGEMWEATLLYSQVDKSMKEEPIGHEARFKNAQLRYYMGEFDWSLAVLNILKSATSKLIANDAMTLSLLITDNLEYDTIALQRIAKADYYIYQKRYELANQMLDSVNIYNPNEVSMPYLLTRKAYIAMENKDYELADSLYKRVYQGYADSYIADKALLEDAILLERYLNKKEEAMECYAKLIDEYTASVYVAQARNAYRRIRN
;
A
#
# COMPACT_ATOMS: atom_id res chain seq x y z
N MET A 1 -7.24 8.76 28.03
CA MET A 1 -7.02 8.64 26.57
C MET A 1 -7.93 9.54 25.72
N ARG A 2 -9.20 9.81 26.06
CA ARG A 2 -10.11 10.68 25.27
C ARG A 2 -9.69 12.16 25.14
N LYS A 3 -8.89 12.72 26.06
CA LYS A 3 -8.42 14.12 26.00
C LYS A 3 -7.17 14.35 25.15
N ALA A 4 -6.33 13.34 24.94
CA ALA A 4 -5.10 13.47 24.19
C ALA A 4 -5.31 13.48 22.66
N LEU A 5 -6.34 12.79 22.15
CA LEU A 5 -6.65 12.76 20.72
C LEU A 5 -7.25 14.06 20.18
N ARG A 6 -7.94 14.84 21.04
CA ARG A 6 -8.52 16.16 20.65
C ARG A 6 -7.48 17.28 20.51
N LEU A 7 -6.34 17.19 21.21
CA LEU A 7 -5.28 18.22 21.12
C LEU A 7 -4.47 18.17 19.81
N PHE A 8 -4.42 17.03 19.16
CA PHE A 8 -3.63 16.87 17.92
C PHE A 8 -4.32 17.46 16.67
N PHE A 9 -5.64 17.62 16.71
CA PHE A 9 -6.42 18.11 15.55
C PHE A 9 -6.45 19.64 15.40
N VAL A 10 -6.06 20.40 16.43
CA VAL A 10 -6.03 21.88 16.38
C VAL A 10 -4.67 22.42 15.91
N MET A 11 -3.60 21.62 15.95
CA MET A 11 -2.24 22.06 15.61
C MET A 11 -1.84 21.93 14.13
N SER A 12 -2.59 21.25 13.28
CA SER A 12 -2.20 21.04 11.88
C SER A 12 -2.74 22.07 10.86
N PHE A 13 -3.43 23.14 11.31
CA PHE A 13 -4.01 24.15 10.42
C PHE A 13 -3.31 25.52 10.46
N LEU A 14 -2.14 25.64 11.11
CA LEU A 14 -1.45 26.92 11.33
C LEU A 14 0.01 26.93 10.82
N LEU A 15 0.28 26.35 9.64
CA LEU A 15 1.59 26.52 9.00
C LEU A 15 1.44 26.61 7.48
N LEU A 16 1.04 27.78 7.00
CA LEU A 16 1.34 28.27 5.64
C LEU A 16 0.85 29.73 5.55
N VAL A 17 1.75 30.65 5.62
CA VAL A 17 1.92 31.87 4.83
C VAL A 17 2.81 32.85 5.61
N ALA A 18 4.08 32.87 5.27
CA ALA A 18 4.93 34.03 5.44
C ALA A 18 5.70 34.22 4.14
N SER A 19 5.24 35.13 3.31
CA SER A 19 6.06 35.73 2.25
C SER A 19 6.03 37.25 2.42
N SER A 20 7.19 37.79 2.59
CA SER A 20 7.52 39.19 2.72
C SER A 20 7.21 39.98 1.46
N ALA A 21 6.46 41.08 1.62
CA ALA A 21 6.45 42.17 0.65
C ALA A 21 6.65 43.49 1.40
N SER A 22 7.78 44.12 1.12
CA SER A 22 8.08 45.50 1.56
C SER A 22 7.28 46.49 0.69
N ALA A 23 6.40 47.26 1.31
CA ALA A 23 5.71 48.37 0.67
C ALA A 23 5.96 49.66 1.43
N GLN A 24 6.35 50.70 0.70
CA GLN A 24 6.61 52.05 1.16
C GLN A 24 5.35 52.72 1.71
N VAL A 25 5.51 53.42 2.80
CA VAL A 25 4.45 54.16 3.51
C VAL A 25 4.28 55.57 2.91
N PRO A 26 3.06 56.01 2.49
CA PRO A 26 2.77 57.40 2.20
C PRO A 26 2.42 58.15 3.47
N LEU A 27 2.85 59.42 3.59
CA LEU A 27 2.56 60.33 4.69
C LEU A 27 1.09 60.76 4.73
N PRO A 28 0.42 60.82 5.91
CA PRO A 28 -1.01 61.08 6.03
C PRO A 28 -1.38 62.56 6.06
N SER A 29 -2.51 62.87 5.42
CA SER A 29 -3.16 64.18 5.47
C SER A 29 -3.90 64.40 6.83
N LYS A 30 -3.82 65.64 7.33
CA LYS A 30 -4.48 66.07 8.61
C LYS A 30 -6.01 66.00 8.50
N GLY A 31 -6.60 64.89 8.97
CA GLY A 31 -8.06 64.75 9.03
C GLY A 31 -8.57 63.41 9.60
N SER A 32 -7.72 62.43 9.84
CA SER A 32 -8.13 61.06 10.19
C SER A 32 -7.66 60.55 11.59
N TYR A 33 -7.14 61.39 12.42
CA TYR A 33 -6.49 60.99 13.68
C TYR A 33 -7.41 60.40 14.75
N GLN A 34 -8.72 60.75 14.76
CA GLN A 34 -9.63 60.19 15.77
C GLN A 34 -10.16 58.80 15.44
N SER A 35 -10.36 58.47 14.16
CA SER A 35 -10.85 57.15 13.75
C SER A 35 -9.71 56.09 13.71
N GLN A 36 -8.49 56.50 13.40
CA GLN A 36 -7.33 55.59 13.41
C GLN A 36 -6.92 55.20 14.83
N ASN A 37 -7.04 56.09 15.81
CA ASN A 37 -6.67 55.85 17.20
C ASN A 37 -7.62 54.85 17.87
N THR A 38 -8.92 54.90 17.56
CA THR A 38 -9.92 53.94 18.07
C THR A 38 -9.77 52.55 17.43
N GLN A 39 -9.40 52.49 16.16
CA GLN A 39 -9.22 51.22 15.46
C GLN A 39 -7.92 50.52 15.88
N SER A 40 -6.84 51.26 16.15
CA SER A 40 -5.60 50.73 16.70
C SER A 40 -5.79 50.23 18.15
N GLN A 41 -6.54 50.96 18.99
CA GLN A 41 -6.83 50.54 20.37
C GLN A 41 -7.67 49.25 20.41
N ARG A 42 -8.68 49.15 19.53
CA ARG A 42 -9.50 47.93 19.39
C ARG A 42 -8.61 46.71 19.07
N GLN A 43 -7.70 46.84 18.09
CA GLN A 43 -6.78 45.74 17.70
C GLN A 43 -5.86 45.34 18.85
N VAL A 44 -5.35 46.32 19.61
CA VAL A 44 -4.49 46.03 20.77
C VAL A 44 -5.27 45.28 21.85
N ASP A 45 -6.46 45.78 22.23
CA ASP A 45 -7.32 45.14 23.24
C ASP A 45 -7.74 43.72 22.80
N GLU A 46 -8.02 43.51 21.50
CA GLU A 46 -8.35 42.19 20.94
C GLU A 46 -7.19 41.24 20.99
N GLN A 47 -5.98 41.67 20.60
CA GLN A 47 -4.78 40.85 20.67
C GLN A 47 -4.43 40.48 22.12
N LEU A 48 -4.58 41.42 23.04
CA LEU A 48 -4.33 41.21 24.46
C LEU A 48 -5.35 40.23 25.07
N ALA A 49 -6.64 40.40 24.77
CA ALA A 49 -7.67 39.46 25.19
C ALA A 49 -7.42 38.04 24.68
N ARG A 50 -7.05 37.94 23.40
CA ARG A 50 -6.70 36.67 22.78
C ARG A 50 -5.45 36.05 23.39
N GLY A 51 -4.44 36.88 23.73
CA GLY A 51 -3.23 36.46 24.43
C GLY A 51 -3.54 35.84 25.79
N PHE A 52 -4.34 36.53 26.63
CA PHE A 52 -4.76 35.98 27.92
C PHE A 52 -5.60 34.71 27.77
N TYR A 53 -6.52 34.66 26.82
CA TYR A 53 -7.31 33.48 26.54
C TYR A 53 -6.44 32.26 26.18
N ASN A 54 -5.45 32.44 25.30
CA ASN A 54 -4.55 31.39 24.88
C ASN A 54 -3.62 30.91 26.02
N ASN A 55 -3.26 31.84 26.93
CA ASN A 55 -2.49 31.55 28.14
C ASN A 55 -3.35 30.96 29.28
N LYS A 56 -4.65 30.74 29.04
CA LYS A 56 -5.63 30.26 30.05
C LYS A 56 -5.85 31.19 31.23
N GLU A 57 -5.51 32.47 31.08
CA GLU A 57 -5.81 33.54 32.04
C GLU A 57 -7.22 34.10 31.78
N TYR A 58 -8.23 33.23 31.99
CA TYR A 58 -9.62 33.48 31.55
C TYR A 58 -10.28 34.63 32.30
N ASP A 59 -9.88 34.91 33.52
CA ASP A 59 -10.33 36.07 34.31
C ASP A 59 -10.00 37.39 33.60
N LYS A 60 -8.73 37.58 33.23
CA LYS A 60 -8.27 38.79 32.52
C LYS A 60 -8.82 38.88 31.11
N ALA A 61 -8.95 37.72 30.43
CA ALA A 61 -9.55 37.66 29.10
C ALA A 61 -11.03 38.08 29.16
N ALA A 62 -11.80 37.61 30.17
CA ALA A 62 -13.20 37.94 30.36
C ALA A 62 -13.42 39.44 30.48
N ASP A 63 -12.63 40.13 31.31
CA ASP A 63 -12.72 41.56 31.50
C ASP A 63 -12.50 42.33 30.19
N LEU A 64 -11.51 41.96 29.41
CA LEU A 64 -11.22 42.59 28.12
C LEU A 64 -12.28 42.27 27.07
N TYR A 65 -12.75 41.06 26.98
CA TYR A 65 -13.83 40.70 26.04
C TYR A 65 -15.17 41.40 26.41
N LEU A 66 -15.47 41.55 27.70
CA LEU A 66 -16.65 42.31 28.15
C LEU A 66 -16.51 43.79 27.76
N LYS A 67 -15.33 44.40 27.96
CA LYS A 67 -15.04 45.80 27.54
C LYS A 67 -15.19 45.93 26.01
N LEU A 68 -14.64 45.00 25.23
CA LEU A 68 -14.77 45.00 23.77
C LEU A 68 -16.22 44.84 23.33
N TYR A 69 -16.99 43.95 23.97
CA TYR A 69 -18.41 43.75 23.68
C TYR A 69 -19.23 45.03 23.99
N THR A 70 -19.03 45.62 25.14
CA THR A 70 -19.75 46.85 25.54
C THR A 70 -19.44 48.03 24.64
N SER A 71 -18.19 48.11 24.13
CA SER A 71 -17.74 49.21 23.27
C SER A 71 -18.18 49.05 21.80
N TYR A 72 -18.24 47.82 21.28
CA TYR A 72 -18.43 47.57 19.85
C TYR A 72 -19.69 46.76 19.52
N ASN A 73 -20.44 46.29 20.51
CA ASN A 73 -21.65 45.48 20.37
C ASN A 73 -21.53 44.32 19.36
N ASN A 74 -20.37 43.66 19.35
CA ASN A 74 -20.07 42.55 18.43
C ASN A 74 -20.26 41.21 19.14
N TYR A 75 -21.09 40.33 18.56
CA TYR A 75 -21.38 39.00 19.11
C TYR A 75 -20.13 38.13 19.32
N HIS A 76 -19.11 38.29 18.50
CA HIS A 76 -17.85 37.53 18.67
C HIS A 76 -17.24 37.81 20.06
N TYR A 77 -17.16 39.06 20.48
CA TYR A 77 -16.62 39.39 21.81
C TYR A 77 -17.53 38.90 22.94
N PHE A 78 -18.86 38.97 22.73
CA PHE A 78 -19.82 38.41 23.68
C PHE A 78 -19.63 36.90 23.83
N SER A 79 -19.51 36.18 22.73
CA SER A 79 -19.29 34.73 22.78
C SER A 79 -17.97 34.36 23.47
N GLN A 80 -16.88 35.10 23.22
CA GLN A 80 -15.59 34.87 23.90
C GLN A 80 -15.68 35.19 25.40
N TYR A 81 -16.42 36.25 25.79
CA TYR A 81 -16.69 36.52 27.18
C TYR A 81 -17.43 35.38 27.88
N VAL A 82 -18.48 34.86 27.26
CA VAL A 82 -19.23 33.70 27.78
C VAL A 82 -18.32 32.46 27.87
N GLU A 83 -17.45 32.22 26.87
CA GLU A 83 -16.49 31.12 26.93
C GLU A 83 -15.54 31.23 28.13
N CYS A 84 -15.02 32.44 28.39
CA CYS A 84 -14.19 32.68 29.57
C CYS A 84 -14.94 32.35 30.87
N LEU A 85 -16.19 32.77 31.00
CA LEU A 85 -17.01 32.44 32.17
C LEU A 85 -17.22 30.93 32.32
N LEU A 86 -17.42 30.20 31.22
CA LEU A 86 -17.56 28.76 31.23
C LEU A 86 -16.27 28.04 31.66
N PHE A 87 -15.09 28.53 31.21
CA PHE A 87 -13.80 27.98 31.63
C PHE A 87 -13.47 28.27 33.10
N LEU A 88 -14.00 29.40 33.63
CA LEU A 88 -13.91 29.75 35.05
C LEU A 88 -14.97 29.04 35.91
N GLU A 89 -15.83 28.20 35.30
CA GLU A 89 -16.97 27.54 35.94
C GLU A 89 -17.94 28.50 36.62
N ASN A 90 -17.94 29.80 36.19
CA ASN A 90 -18.84 30.81 36.69
C ASN A 90 -20.18 30.76 35.92
N TYR A 91 -20.95 29.71 36.18
CA TYR A 91 -22.17 29.39 35.45
C TYR A 91 -23.32 30.39 35.78
N ASP A 92 -23.36 30.92 37.00
CA ASP A 92 -24.39 31.87 37.41
C ASP A 92 -24.34 33.18 36.66
N ASP A 93 -23.13 33.76 36.51
CA ASP A 93 -22.97 34.99 35.74
C ASP A 93 -23.13 34.70 34.23
N ALA A 94 -22.63 33.58 33.73
CA ALA A 94 -22.83 33.17 32.34
C ALA A 94 -24.35 33.03 32.03
N GLU A 95 -25.13 32.39 32.89
CA GLU A 95 -26.58 32.27 32.75
C GLU A 95 -27.26 33.64 32.69
N LYS A 96 -26.93 34.56 33.61
CA LYS A 96 -27.49 35.90 33.72
C LYS A 96 -27.22 36.74 32.46
N VAL A 97 -25.98 36.72 31.95
CA VAL A 97 -25.61 37.51 30.76
C VAL A 97 -26.26 36.94 29.51
N LEU A 98 -26.31 35.60 29.38
CA LEU A 98 -26.99 34.94 28.27
C LEU A 98 -28.49 35.21 28.25
N LYS A 99 -29.19 35.09 29.39
CA LYS A 99 -30.63 35.44 29.49
C LYS A 99 -30.89 36.89 29.10
N THR A 100 -29.98 37.79 29.47
CA THR A 100 -30.10 39.21 29.13
C THR A 100 -29.92 39.43 27.64
N PHE A 101 -28.93 38.77 27.03
CA PHE A 101 -28.68 38.82 25.59
C PHE A 101 -29.86 38.25 24.78
N ILE A 102 -30.36 37.06 25.14
CA ILE A 102 -31.46 36.36 24.45
C ILE A 102 -32.75 37.24 24.42
N LYS A 103 -32.99 38.06 25.46
CA LYS A 103 -34.14 38.95 25.49
C LYS A 103 -34.02 40.16 24.54
N LYS A 104 -32.80 40.57 24.23
CA LYS A 104 -32.53 41.79 23.45
C LYS A 104 -32.21 41.49 21.97
N ASP A 105 -31.70 40.32 21.67
CA ASP A 105 -31.25 39.94 20.32
C ASP A 105 -32.34 39.17 19.56
N ASN A 106 -32.61 39.59 18.33
CA ASN A 106 -33.52 38.93 17.40
C ASN A 106 -32.81 38.36 16.17
N THR A 107 -31.48 38.30 16.19
CA THR A 107 -30.65 37.73 15.11
C THR A 107 -30.40 36.23 15.32
N THR A 108 -29.70 35.60 14.37
CA THR A 108 -29.24 34.21 14.48
C THR A 108 -28.35 33.95 15.71
N ASN A 109 -27.74 35.01 16.27
CA ASN A 109 -26.91 34.91 17.47
C ASN A 109 -27.73 34.56 18.72
N LYS A 110 -29.03 34.87 18.72
CA LYS A 110 -29.97 34.45 19.76
C LYS A 110 -29.97 32.91 19.92
N TRP A 111 -30.02 32.16 18.82
CA TRP A 111 -30.03 30.71 18.89
C TRP A 111 -28.71 30.15 19.44
N LYS A 112 -27.57 30.75 19.04
CA LYS A 112 -26.25 30.37 19.59
C LYS A 112 -26.19 30.62 21.10
N ALA A 113 -26.69 31.77 21.56
CA ALA A 113 -26.77 32.08 22.99
C ALA A 113 -27.73 31.12 23.74
N GLN A 114 -28.84 30.72 23.12
CA GLN A 114 -29.78 29.74 23.67
C GLN A 114 -29.15 28.36 23.84
N ILE A 115 -28.33 27.90 22.88
CA ILE A 115 -27.60 26.65 22.99
C ILE A 115 -26.56 26.71 24.11
N SER A 116 -25.83 27.84 24.23
CA SER A 116 -24.88 28.04 25.34
C SER A 116 -25.58 28.04 26.69
N LEU A 117 -26.80 28.62 26.78
CA LEU A 117 -27.59 28.57 27.99
C LEU A 117 -28.06 27.16 28.35
N ALA A 118 -28.47 26.35 27.36
CA ALA A 118 -28.82 24.96 27.58
C ALA A 118 -27.61 24.13 28.05
N PHE A 119 -26.44 24.42 27.49
CA PHE A 119 -25.18 23.79 27.92
C PHE A 119 -24.86 24.08 29.40
N ILE A 120 -25.13 25.33 29.88
CA ILE A 120 -24.98 25.69 31.31
C ILE A 120 -25.93 24.86 32.16
N TYR A 121 -27.20 24.68 31.75
CA TYR A 121 -28.14 23.83 32.51
C TYR A 121 -27.61 22.38 32.64
N ILE A 122 -26.99 21.83 31.60
CA ILE A 122 -26.37 20.50 31.69
C ILE A 122 -25.20 20.51 32.68
N LYS A 123 -24.34 21.53 32.63
CA LYS A 123 -23.20 21.65 33.57
C LYS A 123 -23.64 21.81 35.03
N ASN A 124 -24.78 22.43 35.26
CA ASN A 124 -25.41 22.57 36.58
C ASN A 124 -26.23 21.33 36.99
N ASN A 125 -26.13 20.19 36.26
CA ASN A 125 -26.92 18.98 36.50
C ASN A 125 -28.46 19.16 36.35
N GLU A 126 -28.92 20.24 35.68
CA GLU A 126 -30.32 20.50 35.37
C GLU A 126 -30.70 19.90 33.98
N THR A 127 -30.40 18.61 33.78
CA THR A 127 -30.52 17.95 32.47
C THR A 127 -31.93 17.93 31.90
N GLU A 128 -32.96 17.73 32.73
CA GLU A 128 -34.36 17.78 32.28
C GLU A 128 -34.78 19.17 31.79
N LYS A 129 -34.27 20.24 32.46
CA LYS A 129 -34.53 21.61 32.05
C LYS A 129 -33.86 21.95 30.73
N ALA A 130 -32.61 21.46 30.54
CA ALA A 130 -31.88 21.60 29.28
C ALA A 130 -32.59 20.87 28.13
N ASP A 131 -33.05 19.64 28.35
CA ASP A 131 -33.79 18.85 27.36
C ASP A 131 -35.05 19.57 26.88
N LYS A 132 -35.90 19.98 27.82
CA LYS A 132 -37.12 20.73 27.51
C LYS A 132 -36.82 22.05 26.77
N TYR A 133 -35.72 22.72 27.14
CA TYR A 133 -35.31 23.96 26.54
C TYR A 133 -34.82 23.77 25.10
N LEU A 134 -33.97 22.77 24.85
CA LEU A 134 -33.42 22.44 23.52
C LEU A 134 -34.51 21.93 22.58
N LYS A 135 -35.41 21.05 23.05
CA LYS A 135 -36.54 20.55 22.24
C LYS A 135 -37.48 21.70 21.84
N LYS A 136 -37.73 22.66 22.77
CA LYS A 136 -38.49 23.86 22.45
C LYS A 136 -37.76 24.74 21.43
N LEU A 137 -36.46 24.98 21.62
CA LEU A 137 -35.66 25.72 20.66
C LEU A 137 -35.76 25.10 19.25
N ILE A 138 -35.53 23.78 19.14
CA ILE A 138 -35.62 23.04 17.86
C ILE A 138 -37.01 23.26 17.23
N LYS A 139 -38.09 23.21 18.02
CA LYS A 139 -39.47 23.38 17.53
C LYS A 139 -39.71 24.78 17.00
N ASP A 140 -39.15 25.80 17.64
CA ASP A 140 -39.40 27.22 17.34
C ASP A 140 -38.50 27.75 16.20
N LEU A 141 -37.54 26.97 15.71
CA LEU A 141 -36.68 27.38 14.60
C LEU A 141 -37.47 27.47 13.28
N PRO A 142 -37.17 28.46 12.42
CA PRO A 142 -37.71 28.53 11.08
C PRO A 142 -37.23 27.33 10.26
N GLU A 143 -38.09 26.82 9.38
CA GLU A 143 -37.78 25.68 8.49
C GLU A 143 -36.90 26.16 7.33
N ASP A 144 -35.60 26.30 7.58
CA ASP A 144 -34.56 26.74 6.65
C ASP A 144 -33.32 25.87 6.80
N LYS A 145 -32.80 25.37 5.66
CA LYS A 145 -31.63 24.50 5.63
C LYS A 145 -30.40 25.11 6.31
N ASN A 146 -30.10 26.37 5.97
CA ASN A 146 -28.90 27.05 6.46
C ASN A 146 -28.99 27.32 7.97
N VAL A 147 -30.18 27.65 8.45
CA VAL A 147 -30.46 27.83 9.89
C VAL A 147 -30.20 26.51 10.61
N TYR A 148 -30.70 25.39 10.09
CA TYR A 148 -30.55 24.08 10.71
C TYR A 148 -29.09 23.68 10.77
N VAL A 149 -28.32 23.85 9.67
CA VAL A 149 -26.88 23.53 9.63
C VAL A 149 -26.11 24.42 10.64
N GLN A 150 -26.40 25.73 10.71
CA GLN A 150 -25.71 26.63 11.65
C GLN A 150 -26.01 26.29 13.11
N VAL A 151 -27.26 26.01 13.43
CA VAL A 151 -27.69 25.67 14.79
C VAL A 151 -27.14 24.32 15.21
N ALA A 152 -27.24 23.31 14.35
CA ALA A 152 -26.68 21.99 14.61
C ALA A 152 -25.16 22.02 14.80
N ASN A 153 -24.42 22.78 13.98
CA ASN A 153 -22.97 22.96 14.15
C ASN A 153 -22.65 23.63 15.52
N THR A 154 -23.48 24.55 15.98
CA THR A 154 -23.33 25.15 17.31
C THR A 154 -23.63 24.12 18.41
N MET A 155 -24.64 23.27 18.24
CA MET A 155 -24.93 22.16 19.16
C MET A 155 -23.74 21.18 19.23
N ARG A 156 -23.23 20.78 18.10
CA ARG A 156 -22.06 19.86 18.01
C ARG A 156 -20.81 20.43 18.67
N SER A 157 -20.56 21.73 18.54
CA SER A 157 -19.44 22.39 19.23
C SER A 157 -19.54 22.36 20.75
N ARG A 158 -20.72 22.04 21.29
CA ARG A 158 -21.04 21.90 22.72
C ARG A 158 -21.26 20.44 23.14
N ASP A 159 -20.85 19.46 22.31
CA ASP A 159 -21.08 18.04 22.56
C ASP A 159 -22.60 17.68 22.70
N LEU A 160 -23.47 18.44 22.02
CA LEU A 160 -24.93 18.23 21.98
C LEU A 160 -25.32 17.54 20.66
N ASP A 161 -24.55 16.53 20.26
CA ASP A 161 -24.70 15.83 18.97
C ASP A 161 -26.09 15.19 18.82
N GLU A 162 -26.67 14.63 19.89
CA GLU A 162 -28.01 14.04 19.87
C GLU A 162 -29.09 15.05 19.43
N TYR A 163 -28.99 16.28 19.93
CA TYR A 163 -29.94 17.32 19.54
C TYR A 163 -29.70 17.84 18.13
N ALA A 164 -28.45 17.83 17.65
CA ALA A 164 -28.14 18.10 16.26
C ALA A 164 -28.80 17.06 15.32
N ILE A 165 -28.78 15.78 15.68
CA ILE A 165 -29.49 14.73 14.95
C ILE A 165 -30.99 14.97 14.94
N ILE A 166 -31.62 15.25 16.11
CA ILE A 166 -33.06 15.56 16.19
C ILE A 166 -33.42 16.74 15.27
N LEU A 167 -32.56 17.76 15.20
CA LEU A 167 -32.77 18.91 14.32
C LEU A 167 -32.70 18.53 12.84
N TYR A 168 -31.71 17.72 12.46
CA TYR A 168 -31.57 17.23 11.09
C TYR A 168 -32.72 16.29 10.69
N GLU A 169 -33.21 15.44 11.60
CA GLU A 169 -34.37 14.57 11.35
C GLU A 169 -35.61 15.41 11.10
N ARG A 170 -35.89 16.41 11.95
CA ARG A 170 -36.98 17.35 11.72
C ARG A 170 -36.85 18.05 10.36
N GLY A 171 -35.62 18.46 9.98
CA GLY A 171 -35.36 19.06 8.67
C GLY A 171 -35.62 18.11 7.51
N SER A 172 -35.25 16.84 7.65
CA SER A 172 -35.47 15.80 6.65
C SER A 172 -36.95 15.49 6.42
N GLU A 173 -37.81 15.70 7.42
CA GLU A 173 -39.27 15.53 7.39
C GLU A 173 -40.04 16.78 6.95
N SER A 174 -39.38 17.93 6.92
CA SER A 174 -40.02 19.19 6.55
C SER A 174 -40.49 19.20 5.10
N LYS A 175 -41.69 19.73 4.87
CA LYS A 175 -42.23 19.93 3.51
C LYS A 175 -41.64 21.17 2.83
N PHE A 176 -40.95 22.03 3.58
CA PHE A 176 -40.38 23.29 3.09
C PHE A 176 -38.89 23.16 2.77
N ILE A 177 -38.23 22.07 3.26
CA ILE A 177 -36.81 21.80 3.05
C ILE A 177 -36.68 20.60 2.16
N ASN A 178 -36.30 20.82 0.90
CA ASN A 178 -35.99 19.70 -0.03
C ASN A 178 -34.52 19.25 0.14
N TYR A 179 -34.16 18.78 1.36
CA TYR A 179 -32.82 18.30 1.68
C TYR A 179 -32.87 17.32 2.85
N LYS A 180 -32.13 16.21 2.75
CA LYS A 180 -32.24 15.09 3.70
C LYS A 180 -31.18 15.07 4.80
N PHE A 181 -30.22 15.98 4.75
CA PHE A 181 -29.13 16.13 5.74
C PHE A 181 -28.32 14.84 5.97
N TYR A 182 -28.23 13.97 4.96
CA TYR A 182 -27.52 12.68 5.10
C TYR A 182 -26.03 12.89 5.40
N MET A 183 -25.37 13.83 4.71
CA MET A 183 -23.95 14.13 4.93
C MET A 183 -23.71 14.66 6.34
N GLU A 184 -24.52 15.59 6.80
CA GLU A 184 -24.42 16.19 8.12
C GLU A 184 -24.72 15.16 9.22
N LYS A 185 -25.73 14.31 9.03
CA LYS A 185 -26.06 13.22 9.95
C LYS A 185 -24.91 12.21 10.03
N ALA A 186 -24.34 11.81 8.87
CA ALA A 186 -23.20 10.89 8.82
C ALA A 186 -22.00 11.43 9.61
N LEU A 187 -21.65 12.70 9.40
CA LEU A 187 -20.57 13.36 10.13
C LEU A 187 -20.85 13.47 11.64
N THR A 188 -22.11 13.66 12.01
CA THR A 188 -22.51 13.77 13.43
C THR A 188 -22.48 12.40 14.09
N TYR A 189 -23.03 11.36 13.45
CA TYR A 189 -22.94 9.99 13.97
C TYR A 189 -21.49 9.49 14.06
N ASN A 190 -20.61 9.90 13.14
CA ASN A 190 -19.20 9.58 13.23
C ASN A 190 -18.54 10.21 14.46
N SER A 191 -18.87 11.48 14.81
CA SER A 191 -18.39 12.13 16.04
C SER A 191 -18.90 11.43 17.32
N MET A 192 -20.09 10.84 17.25
CA MET A 192 -20.69 10.04 18.33
C MET A 192 -20.13 8.61 18.41
N MET A 193 -19.22 8.21 17.50
CA MET A 193 -18.72 6.83 17.33
C MET A 193 -19.83 5.81 17.00
N ASN A 194 -20.95 6.28 16.44
CA ASN A 194 -22.00 5.41 15.92
C ASN A 194 -21.75 5.16 14.43
N PHE A 195 -20.82 4.25 14.16
CA PHE A 195 -20.32 3.98 12.81
C PHE A 195 -21.39 3.37 11.91
N GLU A 196 -22.28 2.54 12.44
CA GLU A 196 -23.37 1.93 11.68
C GLU A 196 -24.26 3.01 11.04
N LYS A 197 -24.79 3.93 11.85
CA LYS A 197 -25.62 5.02 11.34
C LYS A 197 -24.85 6.02 10.49
N SER A 198 -23.56 6.23 10.78
CA SER A 198 -22.69 7.07 9.95
C SER A 198 -22.58 6.52 8.52
N ILE A 199 -22.22 5.24 8.41
CA ILE A 199 -22.06 4.54 7.12
C ILE A 199 -23.40 4.50 6.38
N GLU A 200 -24.48 4.15 7.05
CA GLU A 200 -25.83 4.16 6.47
C GLU A 200 -26.18 5.51 5.83
N ASN A 201 -25.96 6.60 6.54
CA ASN A 201 -26.25 7.95 6.03
C ASN A 201 -25.32 8.34 4.86
N TYR A 202 -24.05 7.95 4.85
CA TYR A 202 -23.19 8.14 3.68
C TYR A 202 -23.73 7.37 2.45
N LEU A 203 -24.18 6.13 2.63
CA LEU A 203 -24.75 5.35 1.55
C LEU A 203 -26.07 5.93 1.02
N LEU A 204 -26.91 6.47 1.93
CA LEU A 204 -28.12 7.21 1.55
C LEU A 204 -27.81 8.51 0.80
N GLN A 205 -26.73 9.20 1.16
CA GLN A 205 -26.27 10.38 0.41
C GLN A 205 -25.90 10.00 -1.03
N LEU A 206 -25.20 8.89 -1.23
CA LEU A 206 -24.83 8.41 -2.58
C LEU A 206 -26.04 8.05 -3.44
N GLU A 207 -27.17 7.64 -2.84
CA GLU A 207 -28.40 7.40 -3.61
C GLU A 207 -29.02 8.71 -4.13
N VAL A 208 -28.87 9.79 -3.38
CA VAL A 208 -29.44 11.09 -3.72
C VAL A 208 -28.49 11.91 -4.59
N ASP A 209 -27.21 11.82 -4.34
CA ASP A 209 -26.18 12.59 -5.03
C ASP A 209 -24.93 11.70 -5.29
N PRO A 210 -24.89 11.01 -6.44
CA PRO A 210 -23.77 10.19 -6.84
C PRO A 210 -22.44 10.96 -7.03
N ASP A 211 -22.48 12.27 -7.23
CA ASP A 211 -21.28 13.12 -7.40
C ASP A 211 -20.45 13.20 -6.11
N ASP A 212 -21.04 12.88 -4.96
CA ASP A 212 -20.34 12.78 -3.68
C ASP A 212 -19.50 11.49 -3.52
N TYR A 213 -19.42 10.62 -4.54
CA TYR A 213 -18.77 9.30 -4.46
C TYR A 213 -17.31 9.37 -3.96
N ASP A 214 -16.47 10.19 -4.59
CA ASP A 214 -15.05 10.28 -4.22
C ASP A 214 -14.86 10.90 -2.82
N LEU A 215 -15.70 11.86 -2.45
CA LEU A 215 -15.68 12.46 -1.12
C LEU A 215 -16.02 11.40 -0.05
N ILE A 216 -17.09 10.64 -0.25
CA ILE A 216 -17.55 9.62 0.69
C ILE A 216 -16.56 8.45 0.76
N LYS A 217 -16.01 8.02 -0.36
CA LYS A 217 -14.93 7.02 -0.43
C LYS A 217 -13.69 7.46 0.37
N SER A 218 -13.35 8.75 0.31
CA SER A 218 -12.27 9.32 1.15
C SER A 218 -12.62 9.28 2.64
N ARG A 219 -13.90 9.49 3.02
CA ARG A 219 -14.37 9.36 4.41
C ARG A 219 -14.26 7.92 4.90
N PHE A 220 -14.66 6.96 4.09
CA PHE A 220 -14.51 5.54 4.41
C PHE A 220 -13.03 5.14 4.55
N SER A 221 -12.15 5.60 3.65
CA SER A 221 -10.70 5.38 3.79
C SER A 221 -10.14 5.94 5.09
N PHE A 222 -10.62 7.11 5.51
CA PHE A 222 -10.24 7.72 6.78
C PHE A 222 -10.72 6.87 7.97
N MET A 223 -11.97 6.43 7.96
CA MET A 223 -12.55 5.59 9.02
C MET A 223 -11.78 4.28 9.17
N MET A 224 -11.48 3.58 8.07
CA MET A 224 -10.68 2.34 8.08
C MET A 224 -9.27 2.54 8.65
N ARG A 225 -8.62 3.66 8.32
CA ARG A 225 -7.24 3.94 8.80
C ARG A 225 -7.15 4.06 10.31
N TYR A 226 -8.19 4.52 10.97
CA TYR A 226 -8.25 4.74 12.42
C TYR A 226 -9.05 3.66 13.17
N ASP A 227 -9.46 2.61 12.46
CA ASP A 227 -10.10 1.45 13.04
C ASP A 227 -9.04 0.54 13.69
N ILE A 228 -8.99 0.54 15.02
CA ILE A 228 -7.97 -0.19 15.79
C ILE A 228 -8.41 -1.62 16.07
N ASP A 229 -9.71 -1.83 16.23
CA ASP A 229 -10.29 -3.11 16.66
C ASP A 229 -11.03 -3.86 15.53
N GLY A 230 -11.07 -3.31 14.32
CA GLY A 230 -11.74 -3.89 13.17
C GLY A 230 -13.26 -3.71 13.12
N SER A 231 -13.84 -3.10 14.16
CA SER A 231 -15.31 -2.97 14.27
C SER A 231 -15.95 -2.13 13.16
N VAL A 232 -15.26 -1.09 12.71
CA VAL A 232 -15.73 -0.22 11.61
C VAL A 232 -15.67 -0.96 10.28
N ILE A 233 -14.60 -1.71 10.04
CA ILE A 233 -14.40 -2.53 8.84
C ILE A 233 -15.51 -3.56 8.72
N ASP A 234 -15.87 -4.25 9.82
CA ASP A 234 -16.95 -5.23 9.81
C ASP A 234 -18.32 -4.61 9.50
N VAL A 235 -18.61 -3.46 10.10
CA VAL A 235 -19.85 -2.70 9.79
C VAL A 235 -19.88 -2.26 8.33
N MET A 236 -18.77 -1.75 7.78
CA MET A 236 -18.65 -1.39 6.37
C MET A 236 -18.91 -2.58 5.45
N ARG A 237 -18.28 -3.72 5.75
CA ARG A 237 -18.44 -4.96 4.98
C ARG A 237 -19.91 -5.35 4.87
N MET A 238 -20.60 -5.41 6.02
CA MET A 238 -22.01 -5.77 6.06
C MET A 238 -22.90 -4.75 5.34
N ALA A 239 -22.64 -3.45 5.53
CA ALA A 239 -23.41 -2.40 4.91
C ALA A 239 -23.25 -2.38 3.39
N PHE A 240 -22.03 -2.55 2.86
CA PHE A 240 -21.77 -2.55 1.43
C PHE A 240 -22.34 -3.80 0.75
N LEU A 241 -22.17 -4.99 1.35
CA LEU A 241 -22.78 -6.22 0.86
C LEU A 241 -24.30 -6.10 0.78
N LYS A 242 -24.93 -5.65 1.87
CA LYS A 242 -26.38 -5.45 1.92
C LYS A 242 -26.83 -4.45 0.87
N LYS A 243 -26.13 -3.31 0.76
CA LYS A 243 -26.53 -2.25 -0.18
C LYS A 243 -26.42 -2.69 -1.63
N THR A 244 -25.39 -3.48 -1.97
CA THR A 244 -25.24 -4.09 -3.31
C THR A 244 -26.33 -5.11 -3.60
N GLN A 245 -26.72 -5.92 -2.59
CA GLN A 245 -27.80 -6.90 -2.74
C GLN A 245 -29.19 -6.24 -2.87
N ASP A 246 -29.45 -5.19 -2.08
CA ASP A 246 -30.73 -4.47 -2.11
C ASP A 246 -30.90 -3.63 -3.38
N ASN A 247 -29.79 -3.22 -4.01
CA ASN A 247 -29.78 -2.36 -5.20
C ASN A 247 -28.91 -2.98 -6.33
N PRO A 248 -29.27 -4.15 -6.84
CA PRO A 248 -28.44 -4.88 -7.79
C PRO A 248 -28.21 -4.13 -9.11
N GLU A 249 -29.11 -3.22 -9.49
CA GLU A 249 -28.98 -2.41 -10.71
C GLU A 249 -28.05 -1.19 -10.54
N ASN A 250 -27.67 -0.87 -9.32
CA ASN A 250 -26.79 0.28 -9.06
C ASN A 250 -25.32 -0.14 -9.07
N VAL A 251 -24.66 0.12 -10.19
CA VAL A 251 -23.23 -0.20 -10.43
C VAL A 251 -22.31 0.42 -9.38
N MET A 252 -22.62 1.64 -8.94
CA MET A 252 -21.79 2.40 -7.99
C MET A 252 -21.60 1.65 -6.66
N PHE A 253 -22.62 0.96 -6.14
CA PHE A 253 -22.50 0.20 -4.89
C PHE A 253 -21.67 -1.08 -5.08
N ALA A 254 -21.77 -1.72 -6.25
CA ALA A 254 -20.91 -2.86 -6.58
C ALA A 254 -19.44 -2.42 -6.71
N GLU A 255 -19.15 -1.29 -7.38
CA GLU A 255 -17.83 -0.70 -7.47
C GLU A 255 -17.27 -0.28 -6.10
N LEU A 256 -18.11 0.23 -5.21
CA LEU A 256 -17.74 0.55 -3.83
C LEU A 256 -17.35 -0.71 -3.05
N LEU A 257 -18.08 -1.81 -3.26
CA LEU A 257 -17.76 -3.10 -2.64
C LEU A 257 -16.46 -3.69 -3.20
N VAL A 258 -16.23 -3.61 -4.52
CA VAL A 258 -14.96 -4.02 -5.15
C VAL A 258 -13.81 -3.23 -4.56
N TRP A 259 -13.92 -1.90 -4.54
CA TRP A 259 -12.89 -1.04 -3.95
C TRP A 259 -12.57 -1.42 -2.50
N PHE A 260 -13.61 -1.59 -1.68
CA PHE A 260 -13.45 -1.98 -0.27
C PHE A 260 -12.77 -3.35 -0.13
N SER A 261 -13.22 -4.33 -0.92
CA SER A 261 -12.66 -5.68 -0.90
C SER A 261 -11.17 -5.70 -1.27
N LEU A 262 -10.77 -4.88 -2.26
CA LEU A 262 -9.35 -4.71 -2.62
C LEU A 262 -8.53 -4.08 -1.48
N GLN A 263 -9.10 -3.10 -0.75
CA GLN A 263 -8.41 -2.53 0.43
C GLN A 263 -8.21 -3.57 1.53
N MET A 264 -9.17 -4.48 1.70
CA MET A 264 -9.13 -5.57 2.69
C MET A 264 -8.38 -6.81 2.19
N LYS A 265 -7.87 -6.79 0.95
CA LYS A 265 -7.25 -7.95 0.28
C LYS A 265 -8.19 -9.14 0.12
N ASP A 266 -9.48 -8.87 0.06
CA ASP A 266 -10.55 -9.85 -0.11
C ASP A 266 -10.81 -10.03 -1.63
N TYR A 267 -9.79 -10.59 -2.30
CA TYR A 267 -9.75 -10.64 -3.76
C TYR A 267 -10.86 -11.52 -4.36
N GLU A 268 -11.35 -12.51 -3.62
CA GLU A 268 -12.42 -13.39 -4.07
C GLU A 268 -13.75 -12.63 -4.19
N ILE A 269 -14.10 -11.83 -3.17
CA ILE A 269 -15.31 -10.99 -3.22
C ILE A 269 -15.19 -9.96 -4.35
N ALA A 270 -14.01 -9.32 -4.48
CA ALA A 270 -13.76 -8.36 -5.56
C ALA A 270 -13.95 -9.01 -6.94
N LEU A 271 -13.38 -10.19 -7.18
CA LEU A 271 -13.50 -10.91 -8.44
C LEU A 271 -14.96 -11.30 -8.74
N ASN A 272 -15.67 -11.83 -7.75
CA ASN A 272 -17.06 -12.23 -7.92
C ASN A 272 -17.96 -11.04 -8.31
N GLN A 273 -17.71 -9.85 -7.75
CA GLN A 273 -18.44 -8.64 -8.12
C GLN A 273 -18.08 -8.16 -9.53
N GLU A 274 -16.80 -8.13 -9.89
CA GLU A 274 -16.37 -7.74 -11.26
C GLU A 274 -16.92 -8.69 -12.31
N ILE A 275 -16.92 -10.01 -12.07
CA ILE A 275 -17.55 -10.98 -12.97
C ILE A 275 -19.06 -10.76 -13.08
N ALA A 276 -19.74 -10.44 -11.97
CA ALA A 276 -21.16 -10.14 -11.99
C ALA A 276 -21.48 -8.87 -12.80
N LEU A 277 -20.66 -7.83 -12.67
CA LEU A 277 -20.76 -6.61 -13.45
C LEU A 277 -20.47 -6.89 -14.94
N ASP A 278 -19.42 -7.66 -15.25
CA ASP A 278 -19.09 -8.00 -16.63
C ASP A 278 -20.18 -8.83 -17.33
N LYS A 279 -20.79 -9.79 -16.65
CA LYS A 279 -21.93 -10.56 -17.19
C LYS A 279 -23.13 -9.68 -17.52
N ARG A 280 -23.25 -8.54 -16.85
CA ARG A 280 -24.37 -7.62 -17.03
C ARG A 280 -24.11 -6.56 -18.10
N PHE A 281 -22.91 -5.96 -18.06
CA PHE A 281 -22.56 -4.79 -18.89
C PHE A 281 -21.59 -5.13 -20.02
N ASN A 282 -20.89 -6.24 -19.92
CA ASN A 282 -19.88 -6.71 -20.90
C ASN A 282 -18.74 -5.69 -21.16
N ASP A 283 -18.30 -5.00 -20.12
CA ASP A 283 -17.30 -3.92 -20.21
C ASP A 283 -16.22 -3.96 -19.12
N ARG A 284 -16.12 -5.06 -18.31
CA ARG A 284 -15.21 -5.17 -17.15
C ARG A 284 -13.97 -6.05 -17.38
N GLU A 285 -13.68 -6.44 -18.61
CA GLU A 285 -12.54 -7.32 -18.92
C GLU A 285 -11.20 -6.73 -18.44
N PHE A 286 -11.01 -5.42 -18.61
CA PHE A 286 -9.82 -4.74 -18.13
C PHE A 286 -9.70 -4.78 -16.60
N ASP A 287 -10.78 -4.54 -15.87
CA ASP A 287 -10.82 -4.53 -14.41
C ASP A 287 -10.54 -5.93 -13.85
N ILE A 288 -11.08 -6.98 -14.51
CA ILE A 288 -10.82 -8.38 -14.16
C ILE A 288 -9.33 -8.72 -14.38
N ILE A 289 -8.72 -8.30 -15.50
CA ILE A 289 -7.27 -8.48 -15.73
C ILE A 289 -6.46 -7.76 -14.67
N TYR A 290 -6.82 -6.53 -14.35
CA TYR A 290 -6.15 -5.73 -13.32
C TYR A 290 -6.20 -6.42 -11.96
N LEU A 291 -7.37 -6.94 -11.57
CA LEU A 291 -7.56 -7.70 -10.35
C LEU A 291 -6.73 -9.00 -10.35
N ALA A 292 -6.72 -9.72 -11.48
CA ALA A 292 -5.92 -10.93 -11.63
C ALA A 292 -4.41 -10.66 -11.39
N ARG A 293 -3.90 -9.55 -11.92
CA ARG A 293 -2.51 -9.14 -11.69
C ARG A 293 -2.24 -8.83 -10.22
N ILE A 294 -3.14 -8.07 -9.57
CA ILE A 294 -3.01 -7.78 -8.13
C ILE A 294 -3.05 -9.07 -7.30
N ALA A 295 -3.95 -9.99 -7.61
CA ALA A 295 -4.05 -11.27 -6.90
C ALA A 295 -2.76 -12.08 -7.07
N ARG A 296 -2.21 -12.19 -8.30
CA ARG A 296 -0.93 -12.84 -8.57
C ARG A 296 0.20 -12.22 -7.74
N ASP A 297 0.32 -10.91 -7.75
CA ASP A 297 1.40 -10.18 -7.06
C ASP A 297 1.31 -10.29 -5.52
N ASN A 298 0.13 -10.70 -5.02
CA ASN A 298 -0.10 -11.04 -3.61
C ASN A 298 -0.13 -12.55 -3.34
N GLU A 299 0.39 -13.38 -4.26
CA GLU A 299 0.48 -14.85 -4.14
C GLU A 299 -0.89 -15.55 -4.06
N GLN A 300 -1.98 -14.87 -4.45
CA GLN A 300 -3.33 -15.44 -4.53
C GLN A 300 -3.57 -16.08 -5.91
N TYR A 301 -2.79 -17.12 -6.20
CA TYR A 301 -2.72 -17.69 -7.54
C TYR A 301 -4.04 -18.27 -8.02
N ASP A 302 -4.82 -18.94 -7.16
CA ASP A 302 -6.11 -19.52 -7.54
C ASP A 302 -7.13 -18.46 -7.98
N ILE A 303 -7.15 -17.32 -7.28
CA ILE A 303 -8.03 -16.20 -7.64
C ILE A 303 -7.60 -15.60 -8.97
N ALA A 304 -6.28 -15.42 -9.18
CA ALA A 304 -5.76 -14.92 -10.45
C ALA A 304 -6.06 -15.88 -11.61
N ILE A 305 -5.92 -17.20 -11.40
CA ILE A 305 -6.28 -18.24 -12.38
C ILE A 305 -7.78 -18.15 -12.71
N ASN A 306 -8.66 -18.12 -11.70
CA ASN A 306 -10.10 -18.02 -11.91
C ASN A 306 -10.49 -16.78 -12.71
N ALA A 307 -9.83 -15.65 -12.47
CA ALA A 307 -10.06 -14.41 -13.20
C ALA A 307 -9.70 -14.54 -14.69
N TYR A 308 -8.51 -15.04 -14.99
CA TYR A 308 -8.08 -15.25 -16.36
C TYR A 308 -8.88 -16.35 -17.07
N GLU A 309 -9.19 -17.46 -16.39
CA GLU A 309 -10.04 -18.52 -16.95
C GLU A 309 -11.44 -18.02 -17.32
N TYR A 310 -12.01 -17.14 -16.51
CA TYR A 310 -13.29 -16.52 -16.85
C TYR A 310 -13.20 -15.78 -18.20
N LEU A 311 -12.14 -14.99 -18.41
CA LEU A 311 -11.95 -14.23 -19.64
C LEU A 311 -11.65 -15.13 -20.85
N VAL A 312 -10.82 -16.16 -20.67
CA VAL A 312 -10.51 -17.14 -21.73
C VAL A 312 -11.77 -17.91 -22.17
N LYS A 313 -12.63 -18.28 -21.21
CA LYS A 313 -13.90 -18.99 -21.50
C LYS A 313 -14.98 -18.08 -22.09
N LYS A 314 -14.87 -16.75 -21.89
CA LYS A 314 -15.88 -15.79 -22.34
C LYS A 314 -15.92 -15.66 -23.87
N SER A 315 -14.77 -15.47 -24.52
CA SER A 315 -14.66 -15.34 -25.96
C SER A 315 -13.21 -15.43 -26.43
N ASN A 316 -12.93 -16.21 -27.45
CA ASN A 316 -11.63 -16.25 -28.13
C ASN A 316 -11.46 -15.09 -29.16
N GLU A 317 -12.52 -14.37 -29.49
CA GLU A 317 -12.51 -13.20 -30.38
C GLU A 317 -12.43 -11.88 -29.61
N GLY A 318 -12.44 -11.91 -28.27
CA GLY A 318 -12.39 -10.75 -27.41
C GLY A 318 -11.05 -9.99 -27.52
N ALA A 319 -11.09 -8.66 -27.41
CA ALA A 319 -9.91 -7.81 -27.48
C ALA A 319 -8.83 -8.17 -26.42
N TYR A 320 -9.25 -8.72 -25.31
CA TYR A 320 -8.41 -9.10 -24.17
C TYR A 320 -8.08 -10.60 -24.12
N TYR A 321 -8.59 -11.41 -25.04
CA TYR A 321 -8.34 -12.86 -25.07
C TYR A 321 -6.84 -13.20 -25.08
N PRO A 322 -5.99 -12.62 -25.97
CA PRO A 322 -4.57 -12.93 -25.98
C PRO A 322 -3.88 -12.58 -24.65
N GLU A 323 -4.29 -11.49 -24.02
CA GLU A 323 -3.74 -11.05 -22.73
C GLU A 323 -4.19 -11.98 -21.60
N ALA A 324 -5.42 -12.47 -21.64
CA ALA A 324 -5.95 -13.40 -20.66
C ALA A 324 -5.24 -14.77 -20.75
N VAL A 325 -4.97 -15.29 -21.97
CA VAL A 325 -4.23 -16.53 -22.19
C VAL A 325 -2.79 -16.40 -21.69
N VAL A 326 -2.12 -15.30 -22.02
CA VAL A 326 -0.76 -15.01 -21.52
C VAL A 326 -0.76 -14.95 -19.99
N GLY A 327 -1.67 -14.18 -19.40
CA GLY A 327 -1.75 -14.03 -17.94
C GLY A 327 -2.06 -15.33 -17.22
N LEU A 328 -2.96 -16.17 -17.78
CA LEU A 328 -3.28 -17.50 -17.25
C LEU A 328 -2.04 -18.40 -17.22
N THR A 329 -1.31 -18.44 -18.34
CA THR A 329 -0.11 -19.25 -18.47
C THR A 329 0.99 -18.80 -17.51
N GLU A 330 1.21 -17.47 -17.40
CA GLU A 330 2.18 -16.88 -16.46
C GLU A 330 1.86 -17.28 -15.01
N VAL A 331 0.60 -17.12 -14.59
CA VAL A 331 0.20 -17.41 -13.19
C VAL A 331 0.30 -18.91 -12.90
N GLN A 332 -0.14 -19.76 -13.80
CA GLN A 332 -0.03 -21.22 -13.63
C GLN A 332 1.42 -21.68 -13.58
N TYR A 333 2.29 -21.08 -14.39
CA TYR A 333 3.72 -21.37 -14.33
C TYR A 333 4.33 -20.95 -12.99
N VAL A 334 4.08 -19.73 -12.54
CA VAL A 334 4.56 -19.25 -11.23
C VAL A 334 4.03 -20.13 -10.10
N LYS A 335 2.74 -20.49 -10.12
CA LYS A 335 2.15 -21.40 -9.12
C LYS A 335 2.84 -22.77 -9.15
N SER A 336 3.08 -23.33 -10.34
CA SER A 336 3.73 -24.64 -10.48
C SER A 336 5.15 -24.67 -9.94
N LEU A 337 5.88 -23.55 -10.04
CA LEU A 337 7.20 -23.41 -9.45
C LEU A 337 7.14 -23.29 -7.91
N ALA A 338 6.16 -22.54 -7.39
CA ALA A 338 5.99 -22.33 -5.95
C ALA A 338 5.55 -23.61 -5.22
N GLU A 339 4.74 -24.44 -5.86
CA GLU A 339 4.19 -25.69 -5.29
C GLU A 339 4.92 -26.96 -5.76
N ASN A 340 6.01 -26.83 -6.53
CA ASN A 340 6.86 -27.94 -7.00
C ASN A 340 6.08 -29.07 -7.70
N TYR A 341 5.36 -28.73 -8.76
CA TYR A 341 4.62 -29.70 -9.58
C TYR A 341 5.57 -30.71 -10.27
N ASP A 342 5.06 -31.87 -10.63
CA ASP A 342 5.82 -32.94 -11.23
C ASP A 342 6.00 -32.81 -12.77
N ASN A 343 6.79 -33.70 -13.36
CA ASN A 343 7.05 -33.69 -14.80
C ASN A 343 5.81 -34.04 -15.63
N GLU A 344 4.85 -34.78 -15.09
CA GLU A 344 3.60 -35.12 -15.80
C GLU A 344 2.75 -33.87 -16.01
N PHE A 345 2.66 -33.03 -14.97
CA PHE A 345 2.06 -31.71 -15.09
C PHE A 345 2.74 -30.89 -16.19
N TYR A 346 4.09 -30.75 -16.14
CA TYR A 346 4.81 -29.94 -17.12
C TYR A 346 4.66 -30.45 -18.55
N SER A 347 4.61 -31.75 -18.76
CA SER A 347 4.37 -32.34 -20.09
C SER A 347 2.97 -32.00 -20.64
N THR A 348 1.95 -32.01 -19.76
CA THR A 348 0.59 -31.64 -20.13
C THR A 348 0.46 -30.13 -20.35
N PHE A 349 1.10 -29.35 -19.49
CA PHE A 349 1.12 -27.90 -19.57
C PHE A 349 1.79 -27.40 -20.84
N GLU A 350 2.94 -27.99 -21.22
CA GLU A 350 3.64 -27.64 -22.45
C GLU A 350 2.79 -27.88 -23.69
N LYS A 351 2.10 -29.03 -23.80
CA LYS A 351 1.19 -29.32 -24.92
C LYS A 351 0.02 -28.33 -25.02
N ARG A 352 -0.50 -27.91 -23.87
CA ARG A 352 -1.54 -26.87 -23.87
C ARG A 352 -0.99 -25.55 -24.39
N ILE A 353 0.19 -25.12 -23.91
CA ILE A 353 0.84 -23.88 -24.38
C ILE A 353 1.15 -23.99 -25.89
N GLU A 354 1.56 -25.14 -26.38
CA GLU A 354 1.78 -25.39 -27.82
C GLU A 354 0.52 -25.10 -28.63
N SER A 355 -0.63 -25.67 -28.22
CA SER A 355 -1.92 -25.43 -28.88
C SER A 355 -2.34 -23.95 -28.81
N GLU A 356 -2.17 -23.29 -27.66
CA GLU A 356 -2.45 -21.86 -27.50
C GLU A 356 -1.56 -20.99 -28.40
N CYS A 357 -0.30 -21.36 -28.57
CA CYS A 357 0.64 -20.65 -29.46
C CYS A 357 0.31 -20.84 -30.95
N GLU A 358 -0.33 -21.95 -31.34
CA GLU A 358 -0.83 -22.15 -32.70
C GLU A 358 -2.04 -21.26 -33.02
N GLU A 359 -2.89 -20.99 -32.03
CA GLU A 359 -4.04 -20.09 -32.17
C GLU A 359 -3.66 -18.60 -32.14
N LEU A 360 -2.64 -18.27 -31.36
CA LEU A 360 -2.20 -16.88 -31.17
C LEU A 360 -1.06 -16.54 -32.12
N ALA A 361 -1.19 -15.45 -32.86
CA ALA A 361 -0.09 -14.94 -33.69
C ALA A 361 1.14 -14.57 -32.83
N ILE A 362 2.34 -14.90 -33.32
CA ILE A 362 3.59 -14.48 -32.67
C ILE A 362 3.73 -12.96 -32.73
N SER A 363 3.79 -12.33 -31.60
CA SER A 363 3.83 -10.88 -31.42
C SER A 363 4.49 -10.52 -30.10
N ASP A 364 4.81 -9.24 -29.89
CA ASP A 364 5.36 -8.79 -28.61
C ASP A 364 4.50 -9.17 -27.39
N LYS A 365 3.19 -9.28 -27.56
CA LYS A 365 2.26 -9.67 -26.47
C LYS A 365 2.35 -11.15 -26.11
N THR A 366 2.67 -12.02 -27.07
CA THR A 366 2.71 -13.47 -26.88
C THR A 366 4.10 -14.01 -26.56
N ILE A 367 5.14 -13.18 -26.60
CA ILE A 367 6.50 -13.57 -26.23
C ILE A 367 6.59 -14.19 -24.82
N PRO A 368 5.89 -13.74 -23.77
CA PRO A 368 5.98 -14.34 -22.46
C PRO A 368 5.65 -15.84 -22.43
N ILE A 369 4.60 -16.27 -23.13
CA ILE A 369 4.22 -17.69 -23.14
C ILE A 369 5.21 -18.55 -23.94
N LEU A 370 5.82 -18.01 -25.00
CA LEU A 370 6.86 -18.70 -25.77
C LEU A 370 8.14 -18.88 -24.95
N ILE A 371 8.48 -17.90 -24.13
CA ILE A 371 9.58 -17.98 -23.15
C ILE A 371 9.26 -19.07 -22.12
N ILE A 372 8.09 -19.05 -21.49
CA ILE A 372 7.67 -20.04 -20.51
C ILE A 372 7.72 -21.46 -21.12
N ARG A 373 7.22 -21.61 -22.35
CA ARG A 373 7.29 -22.88 -23.07
C ARG A 373 8.73 -23.36 -23.22
N SER A 374 9.65 -22.50 -23.64
CA SER A 374 11.05 -22.84 -23.79
C SER A 374 11.73 -23.17 -22.47
N GLU A 375 11.36 -22.49 -21.37
CA GLU A 375 11.86 -22.80 -20.02
C GLU A 375 11.36 -24.17 -19.54
N ILE A 376 10.09 -24.50 -19.78
CA ILE A 376 9.54 -25.82 -19.47
C ILE A 376 10.27 -26.91 -20.25
N LEU A 377 10.41 -26.75 -21.57
CA LEU A 377 11.14 -27.68 -22.42
C LEU A 377 12.56 -27.89 -21.93
N THR A 378 13.27 -26.81 -21.55
CA THR A 378 14.66 -26.85 -21.10
C THR A 378 14.82 -27.43 -19.70
N PHE A 379 14.18 -26.77 -18.72
CA PHE A 379 14.51 -26.97 -17.30
C PHE A 379 13.62 -28.00 -16.59
N LYS A 380 12.53 -28.46 -17.23
CA LYS A 380 11.60 -29.41 -16.64
C LYS A 380 11.53 -30.71 -17.43
N LEU A 381 11.60 -30.63 -18.76
CA LEU A 381 11.46 -31.79 -19.64
C LEU A 381 12.80 -32.28 -20.27
N ASP A 382 13.89 -31.51 -20.12
CA ASP A 382 15.23 -31.78 -20.71
C ASP A 382 15.21 -31.88 -22.24
N GLU A 383 14.29 -31.17 -22.90
CA GLU A 383 14.11 -31.12 -24.35
C GLU A 383 14.73 -29.85 -24.95
N THR A 384 16.01 -29.63 -24.68
CA THR A 384 16.72 -28.37 -25.02
C THR A 384 16.73 -28.09 -26.53
N ASP A 385 16.80 -29.11 -27.40
CA ASP A 385 16.82 -28.88 -28.86
C ASP A 385 15.49 -28.28 -29.35
N LYS A 386 14.36 -28.77 -28.82
CA LYS A 386 13.04 -28.16 -29.14
C LYS A 386 12.93 -26.71 -28.68
N ALA A 387 13.48 -26.41 -27.53
CA ALA A 387 13.51 -25.03 -27.02
C ALA A 387 14.35 -24.10 -27.91
N ILE A 388 15.51 -24.57 -28.39
CA ILE A 388 16.38 -23.85 -29.30
C ILE A 388 15.66 -23.58 -30.64
N ASP A 389 15.04 -24.59 -31.22
CA ASP A 389 14.31 -24.49 -32.49
C ASP A 389 13.14 -23.49 -32.34
N LEU A 390 12.37 -23.59 -31.26
CA LEU A 390 11.28 -22.66 -30.93
C LEU A 390 11.76 -21.21 -30.89
N LEU A 391 12.80 -20.94 -30.11
CA LEU A 391 13.29 -19.56 -29.90
C LEU A 391 13.96 -18.98 -31.16
N ASN A 392 14.66 -19.81 -31.94
CA ASN A 392 15.21 -19.37 -33.23
C ASN A 392 14.08 -19.01 -34.21
N ASN A 393 13.02 -19.83 -34.30
CA ASN A 393 11.87 -19.51 -35.14
C ASN A 393 11.21 -18.18 -34.70
N VAL A 394 11.07 -17.93 -33.40
CA VAL A 394 10.51 -16.68 -32.86
C VAL A 394 11.37 -15.46 -33.28
N LEU A 395 12.69 -15.58 -33.36
CA LEU A 395 13.58 -14.48 -33.77
C LEU A 395 13.43 -14.05 -35.23
N GLU A 396 12.85 -14.88 -36.10
CA GLU A 396 12.55 -14.55 -37.49
C GLU A 396 11.39 -13.56 -37.65
N TYR A 397 10.56 -13.41 -36.61
CA TYR A 397 9.40 -12.52 -36.66
C TYR A 397 9.80 -11.06 -36.43
N ASN A 398 8.91 -10.16 -36.91
CA ASN A 398 9.11 -8.72 -36.72
C ASN A 398 8.68 -8.27 -35.33
N LEU A 399 9.56 -8.43 -34.35
CA LEU A 399 9.36 -8.11 -32.95
C LEU A 399 10.08 -6.81 -32.58
N SER A 400 9.63 -6.18 -31.50
CA SER A 400 10.33 -5.06 -30.89
C SER A 400 11.75 -5.42 -30.46
N LYS A 401 12.60 -4.41 -30.37
CA LYS A 401 13.98 -4.59 -29.90
C LYS A 401 14.05 -5.24 -28.51
N TYR A 402 13.12 -4.87 -27.63
CA TYR A 402 13.04 -5.40 -26.27
C TYR A 402 12.60 -6.87 -26.25
N SER A 403 11.58 -7.24 -27.03
CA SER A 403 11.15 -8.64 -27.15
C SER A 403 12.24 -9.54 -27.75
N LYS A 404 12.92 -9.05 -28.81
CA LYS A 404 14.08 -9.77 -29.35
C LYS A 404 15.21 -9.97 -28.33
N ALA A 405 15.43 -8.96 -27.47
CA ALA A 405 16.42 -9.08 -26.39
C ALA A 405 16.00 -10.14 -25.38
N LYS A 406 14.73 -10.19 -24.94
CA LYS A 406 14.21 -11.23 -24.05
C LYS A 406 14.39 -12.64 -24.65
N VAL A 407 13.98 -12.83 -25.89
CA VAL A 407 14.12 -14.13 -26.59
C VAL A 407 15.59 -14.56 -26.66
N LYS A 408 16.50 -13.62 -26.99
CA LYS A 408 17.93 -13.91 -27.02
C LYS A 408 18.51 -14.24 -25.65
N MET A 409 18.04 -13.59 -24.59
CA MET A 409 18.44 -13.91 -23.21
C MET A 409 18.06 -15.34 -22.86
N THR A 410 16.79 -15.71 -23.10
CA THR A 410 16.31 -17.07 -22.85
C THR A 410 17.05 -18.10 -23.70
N LEU A 411 17.27 -17.82 -24.98
CA LEU A 411 18.03 -18.71 -25.86
C LEU A 411 19.49 -18.90 -25.38
N ALA A 412 20.12 -17.86 -24.86
CA ALA A 412 21.45 -17.95 -24.25
C ALA A 412 21.43 -18.81 -22.98
N ASP A 413 20.38 -18.70 -22.14
CA ASP A 413 20.21 -19.55 -20.97
C ASP A 413 20.04 -21.02 -21.36
N VAL A 414 19.30 -21.33 -22.44
CA VAL A 414 19.14 -22.69 -22.98
C VAL A 414 20.48 -23.24 -23.49
N TYR A 415 21.23 -22.45 -24.25
CA TYR A 415 22.56 -22.87 -24.72
C TYR A 415 23.54 -23.12 -23.56
N LEU A 416 23.52 -22.26 -22.54
CA LEU A 416 24.35 -22.44 -21.34
C LEU A 416 23.97 -23.72 -20.60
N TYR A 417 22.67 -24.02 -20.46
CA TYR A 417 22.18 -25.25 -19.84
C TYR A 417 22.64 -26.49 -20.62
N LYS A 418 22.54 -26.44 -21.94
CA LYS A 418 23.02 -27.53 -22.85
C LYS A 418 24.52 -27.73 -22.79
N GLY A 419 25.29 -26.71 -22.42
CA GLY A 419 26.77 -26.77 -22.40
C GLY A 419 27.44 -26.03 -23.53
N GLU A 420 26.68 -25.36 -24.39
CA GLU A 420 27.18 -24.62 -25.55
C GLU A 420 27.52 -23.16 -25.12
N MET A 421 28.59 -23.03 -24.33
CA MET A 421 28.96 -21.78 -23.66
C MET A 421 29.30 -20.65 -24.63
N TRP A 422 29.83 -20.94 -25.81
CA TRP A 422 30.21 -19.91 -26.79
C TRP A 422 29.00 -19.30 -27.47
N GLU A 423 27.96 -20.09 -27.76
CA GLU A 423 26.70 -19.63 -28.30
C GLU A 423 25.98 -18.72 -27.28
N ALA A 424 25.95 -19.15 -26.02
CA ALA A 424 25.42 -18.34 -24.92
C ALA A 424 26.16 -17.01 -24.79
N THR A 425 27.50 -17.01 -24.79
CA THR A 425 28.34 -15.81 -24.74
C THR A 425 28.01 -14.83 -25.88
N LEU A 426 27.84 -15.34 -27.09
CA LEU A 426 27.55 -14.53 -28.27
C LEU A 426 26.19 -13.80 -28.08
N LEU A 427 25.15 -14.52 -27.64
CA LEU A 427 23.82 -13.97 -27.47
C LEU A 427 23.76 -12.95 -26.32
N TYR A 428 24.35 -13.24 -25.14
CA TYR A 428 24.46 -12.26 -24.07
C TYR A 428 25.19 -11.00 -24.52
N SER A 429 26.28 -11.12 -25.25
CA SER A 429 27.03 -9.97 -25.78
C SER A 429 26.22 -9.14 -26.79
N GLN A 430 25.39 -9.79 -27.62
CA GLN A 430 24.49 -9.10 -28.54
C GLN A 430 23.44 -8.30 -27.77
N VAL A 431 22.86 -8.86 -26.69
CA VAL A 431 21.88 -8.16 -25.87
C VAL A 431 22.53 -7.00 -25.10
N ASP A 432 23.67 -7.24 -24.42
CA ASP A 432 24.44 -6.18 -23.75
C ASP A 432 24.72 -5.00 -24.69
N LYS A 433 25.22 -5.26 -25.90
CA LYS A 433 25.52 -4.22 -26.88
C LYS A 433 24.27 -3.49 -27.37
N SER A 434 23.19 -4.22 -27.63
CA SER A 434 21.96 -3.64 -28.19
C SER A 434 21.11 -2.88 -27.16
N MET A 435 21.17 -3.27 -25.88
CA MET A 435 20.35 -2.74 -24.78
C MET A 435 21.22 -2.14 -23.67
N LYS A 436 22.34 -1.51 -24.02
CA LYS A 436 23.44 -1.13 -23.13
C LYS A 436 23.04 -0.37 -21.87
N GLU A 437 22.06 0.54 -21.97
CA GLU A 437 21.61 1.40 -20.87
C GLU A 437 20.32 0.86 -20.22
N GLU A 438 19.79 -0.25 -20.71
CA GLU A 438 18.54 -0.84 -20.22
C GLU A 438 18.83 -1.94 -19.18
N PRO A 439 17.90 -2.19 -18.25
CA PRO A 439 18.06 -3.24 -17.24
C PRO A 439 18.41 -4.62 -17.83
N ILE A 440 17.77 -5.00 -18.94
CA ILE A 440 18.03 -6.28 -19.61
C ILE A 440 19.45 -6.36 -20.19
N GLY A 441 20.04 -5.24 -20.61
CA GLY A 441 21.42 -5.18 -21.05
C GLY A 441 22.40 -5.35 -19.90
N HIS A 442 22.10 -4.77 -18.74
CA HIS A 442 22.89 -4.99 -17.52
C HIS A 442 22.80 -6.44 -17.04
N GLU A 443 21.61 -7.04 -17.11
CA GLU A 443 21.42 -8.46 -16.81
C GLU A 443 22.24 -9.36 -17.76
N ALA A 444 22.19 -9.09 -19.07
CA ALA A 444 22.98 -9.82 -20.05
C ALA A 444 24.48 -9.74 -19.77
N ARG A 445 24.96 -8.55 -19.39
CA ARG A 445 26.36 -8.33 -18.99
C ARG A 445 26.73 -9.12 -17.75
N PHE A 446 25.84 -9.17 -16.75
CA PHE A 446 26.04 -9.94 -15.54
C PHE A 446 26.08 -11.46 -15.84
N LYS A 447 25.10 -11.98 -16.59
CA LYS A 447 25.06 -13.40 -16.99
C LYS A 447 26.30 -13.81 -17.81
N ASN A 448 26.78 -12.91 -18.66
CA ASN A 448 28.03 -13.16 -19.41
C ASN A 448 29.26 -13.19 -18.48
N ALA A 449 29.32 -12.30 -17.48
CA ALA A 449 30.38 -12.35 -16.46
C ALA A 449 30.30 -13.63 -15.61
N GLN A 450 29.11 -14.09 -15.26
CA GLN A 450 28.86 -15.34 -14.55
C GLN A 450 29.26 -16.55 -15.40
N LEU A 451 28.94 -16.55 -16.70
CA LEU A 451 29.38 -17.60 -17.63
C LEU A 451 30.92 -17.69 -17.70
N ARG A 452 31.61 -16.53 -17.78
CA ARG A 452 33.09 -16.50 -17.75
C ARG A 452 33.66 -17.02 -16.43
N TYR A 453 33.01 -16.76 -15.31
CA TYR A 453 33.36 -17.37 -14.04
C TYR A 453 33.24 -18.92 -14.12
N TYR A 454 32.17 -19.47 -14.70
CA TYR A 454 32.03 -20.92 -14.92
C TYR A 454 33.13 -21.52 -15.79
N MET A 455 33.64 -20.74 -16.75
CA MET A 455 34.78 -21.15 -17.61
C MET A 455 36.14 -21.04 -16.91
N GLY A 456 36.20 -20.45 -15.70
CA GLY A 456 37.46 -20.20 -14.99
C GLY A 456 38.20 -18.94 -15.46
N GLU A 457 37.57 -18.08 -16.27
CA GLU A 457 38.15 -16.82 -16.76
C GLU A 457 37.92 -15.70 -15.74
N PHE A 458 38.49 -15.84 -14.54
CA PHE A 458 38.21 -15.02 -13.37
C PHE A 458 38.58 -13.57 -13.54
N ASP A 459 39.72 -13.23 -14.14
CA ASP A 459 40.16 -11.86 -14.37
C ASP A 459 39.17 -11.09 -15.25
N TRP A 460 38.69 -11.74 -16.33
CA TRP A 460 37.70 -11.14 -17.21
C TRP A 460 36.36 -10.93 -16.47
N SER A 461 35.91 -11.94 -15.75
CA SER A 461 34.68 -11.85 -14.93
C SER A 461 34.76 -10.70 -13.95
N LEU A 462 35.86 -10.58 -13.18
CA LEU A 462 36.07 -9.49 -12.21
C LEU A 462 36.04 -8.11 -12.86
N ALA A 463 36.68 -7.94 -14.01
CA ALA A 463 36.70 -6.66 -14.72
C ALA A 463 35.27 -6.18 -15.04
N VAL A 464 34.40 -7.08 -15.50
CA VAL A 464 33.01 -6.78 -15.82
C VAL A 464 32.16 -6.56 -14.56
N LEU A 465 32.30 -7.42 -13.55
CA LEU A 465 31.57 -7.30 -12.28
C LEU A 465 31.87 -5.98 -11.57
N ASN A 466 33.12 -5.51 -11.59
CA ASN A 466 33.51 -4.24 -11.00
C ASN A 466 32.80 -3.01 -11.64
N ILE A 467 32.50 -3.09 -12.93
CA ILE A 467 31.71 -2.05 -13.62
C ILE A 467 30.24 -2.11 -13.16
N LEU A 468 29.69 -3.31 -13.02
CA LEU A 468 28.28 -3.51 -12.66
C LEU A 468 27.95 -3.09 -11.22
N LYS A 469 28.88 -3.15 -10.28
CA LYS A 469 28.69 -2.74 -8.88
C LYS A 469 28.19 -1.30 -8.72
N SER A 470 28.52 -0.39 -9.64
CA SER A 470 28.24 1.03 -9.52
C SER A 470 27.22 1.57 -10.52
N ALA A 471 26.82 0.80 -11.52
CA ALA A 471 26.13 1.31 -12.72
C ALA A 471 24.71 0.75 -12.94
N THR A 472 24.14 -0.04 -12.00
CA THR A 472 22.93 -0.82 -12.27
C THR A 472 21.87 -0.75 -11.16
N SER A 473 20.79 -1.53 -11.32
CA SER A 473 19.82 -1.75 -10.24
C SER A 473 20.49 -2.34 -9.00
N LYS A 474 19.91 -2.06 -7.82
CA LYS A 474 20.45 -2.58 -6.54
C LYS A 474 20.61 -4.10 -6.52
N LEU A 475 19.72 -4.83 -7.20
CA LEU A 475 19.74 -6.30 -7.23
C LEU A 475 20.96 -6.80 -8.03
N ILE A 476 21.12 -6.36 -9.28
CA ILE A 476 22.25 -6.74 -10.14
C ILE A 476 23.58 -6.32 -9.51
N ALA A 477 23.62 -5.10 -8.89
CA ALA A 477 24.83 -4.63 -8.21
C ALA A 477 25.20 -5.52 -7.01
N ASN A 478 24.21 -6.00 -6.25
CA ASN A 478 24.41 -6.91 -5.12
C ASN A 478 24.93 -8.28 -5.59
N ASP A 479 24.33 -8.85 -6.64
CA ASP A 479 24.76 -10.12 -7.20
C ASP A 479 26.18 -10.01 -7.80
N ALA A 480 26.47 -8.91 -8.49
CA ALA A 480 27.82 -8.62 -9.01
C ALA A 480 28.85 -8.46 -7.88
N MET A 481 28.47 -7.83 -6.77
CA MET A 481 29.32 -7.69 -5.60
C MET A 481 29.59 -9.04 -4.96
N THR A 482 28.57 -9.86 -4.74
CA THR A 482 28.68 -11.20 -4.13
C THR A 482 29.60 -12.11 -4.95
N LEU A 483 29.41 -12.18 -6.28
CA LEU A 483 30.25 -12.98 -7.14
C LEU A 483 31.68 -12.45 -7.22
N SER A 484 31.84 -11.13 -7.27
CA SER A 484 33.18 -10.50 -7.28
C SER A 484 33.95 -10.77 -5.98
N LEU A 485 33.29 -10.73 -4.82
CA LEU A 485 33.91 -11.04 -3.54
C LEU A 485 34.32 -12.51 -3.46
N LEU A 486 33.42 -13.43 -3.87
CA LEU A 486 33.78 -14.85 -3.97
C LEU A 486 35.06 -15.06 -4.81
N ILE A 487 35.13 -14.40 -5.97
CA ILE A 487 36.31 -14.54 -6.84
C ILE A 487 37.55 -13.90 -6.17
N THR A 488 37.47 -12.66 -5.72
CA THR A 488 38.61 -11.93 -5.16
C THR A 488 39.18 -12.62 -3.94
N ASP A 489 38.29 -13.04 -3.01
CA ASP A 489 38.71 -13.65 -1.74
C ASP A 489 39.38 -15.00 -1.92
N ASN A 490 39.10 -15.71 -3.02
CA ASN A 490 39.64 -17.04 -3.27
C ASN A 490 40.76 -17.05 -4.34
N LEU A 491 40.82 -16.05 -5.22
CA LEU A 491 41.77 -16.02 -6.33
C LEU A 491 43.24 -15.96 -5.84
N GLU A 492 43.52 -15.23 -4.78
CA GLU A 492 44.87 -15.09 -4.22
C GLU A 492 45.27 -16.26 -3.32
N TYR A 493 44.29 -16.91 -2.66
CA TYR A 493 44.56 -17.95 -1.66
C TYR A 493 44.52 -19.38 -2.22
N ASP A 494 43.53 -19.70 -3.04
CA ASP A 494 43.34 -21.03 -3.60
C ASP A 494 42.55 -21.01 -4.91
N THR A 495 43.27 -20.77 -6.01
CA THR A 495 42.70 -20.78 -7.38
C THR A 495 42.08 -22.14 -7.74
N ILE A 496 42.60 -23.23 -7.19
CA ILE A 496 42.06 -24.58 -7.47
C ILE A 496 40.71 -24.77 -6.79
N ALA A 497 40.59 -24.31 -5.53
CA ALA A 497 39.31 -24.33 -4.83
C ALA A 497 38.28 -23.47 -5.57
N LEU A 498 38.66 -22.26 -6.02
CA LEU A 498 37.80 -21.38 -6.79
C LEU A 498 37.32 -22.02 -8.10
N GLN A 499 38.22 -22.72 -8.85
CA GLN A 499 37.84 -23.44 -10.07
C GLN A 499 36.82 -24.55 -9.79
N ARG A 500 36.96 -25.28 -8.67
CA ARG A 500 36.01 -26.31 -8.26
C ARG A 500 34.67 -25.76 -7.86
N ILE A 501 34.66 -24.65 -7.12
CA ILE A 501 33.42 -23.92 -6.75
C ILE A 501 32.72 -23.43 -8.02
N ALA A 502 33.43 -22.81 -8.96
CA ALA A 502 32.88 -22.37 -10.23
C ALA A 502 32.28 -23.51 -11.05
N LYS A 503 32.96 -24.66 -11.06
CA LYS A 503 32.45 -25.87 -11.73
C LYS A 503 31.23 -26.43 -11.01
N ALA A 504 31.21 -26.43 -9.69
CA ALA A 504 30.03 -26.83 -8.90
C ALA A 504 28.83 -25.91 -9.17
N ASP A 505 29.06 -24.62 -9.21
CA ASP A 505 27.99 -23.63 -9.52
C ASP A 505 27.43 -23.85 -10.95
N TYR A 506 28.27 -24.18 -11.89
CA TYR A 506 27.81 -24.55 -13.22
C TYR A 506 27.01 -25.87 -13.24
N TYR A 507 27.42 -26.89 -12.50
CA TYR A 507 26.63 -28.14 -12.37
C TYR A 507 25.30 -27.89 -11.62
N ILE A 508 25.26 -26.99 -10.63
CA ILE A 508 24.00 -26.56 -10.00
C ILE A 508 23.08 -25.93 -11.03
N TYR A 509 23.60 -25.03 -11.87
CA TYR A 509 22.83 -24.42 -12.96
C TYR A 509 22.24 -25.44 -13.91
N GLN A 510 23.01 -26.51 -14.24
CA GLN A 510 22.56 -27.62 -15.06
C GLN A 510 21.70 -28.68 -14.31
N LYS A 511 21.38 -28.46 -13.02
CA LYS A 511 20.67 -29.40 -12.13
C LYS A 511 21.35 -30.74 -11.95
N ARG A 512 22.67 -30.82 -12.18
CA ARG A 512 23.50 -31.99 -11.98
C ARG A 512 24.04 -32.03 -10.56
N TYR A 513 23.16 -32.19 -9.57
CA TYR A 513 23.45 -31.98 -8.15
C TYR A 513 24.48 -32.94 -7.58
N GLU A 514 24.51 -34.20 -8.06
CA GLU A 514 25.53 -35.19 -7.65
C GLU A 514 26.95 -34.75 -8.06
N LEU A 515 27.12 -34.28 -9.30
CA LEU A 515 28.38 -33.76 -9.78
C LEU A 515 28.81 -32.49 -9.06
N ALA A 516 27.84 -31.64 -8.76
CA ALA A 516 28.07 -30.42 -7.97
C ALA A 516 28.59 -30.77 -6.57
N ASN A 517 27.94 -31.70 -5.86
CA ASN A 517 28.38 -32.15 -4.54
C ASN A 517 29.79 -32.74 -4.58
N GLN A 518 30.14 -33.60 -5.58
CA GLN A 518 31.49 -34.12 -5.75
C GLN A 518 32.52 -33.02 -5.89
N MET A 519 32.20 -31.94 -6.63
CA MET A 519 33.12 -30.81 -6.76
C MET A 519 33.27 -30.06 -5.41
N LEU A 520 32.16 -29.80 -4.71
CA LEU A 520 32.18 -29.11 -3.41
C LEU A 520 32.91 -29.95 -2.34
N ASP A 521 32.71 -31.27 -2.31
CA ASP A 521 33.41 -32.16 -1.39
C ASP A 521 34.92 -32.19 -1.67
N SER A 522 35.32 -32.11 -2.93
CA SER A 522 36.72 -32.07 -3.31
C SER A 522 37.47 -30.81 -2.80
N VAL A 523 36.75 -29.70 -2.57
CA VAL A 523 37.32 -28.49 -1.96
C VAL A 523 37.66 -28.72 -0.48
N ASN A 524 36.79 -29.42 0.26
CA ASN A 524 37.00 -29.71 1.69
C ASN A 524 38.22 -30.58 1.98
N ILE A 525 38.66 -31.43 1.04
CA ILE A 525 39.79 -32.35 1.21
C ILE A 525 41.14 -31.59 1.24
N TYR A 526 41.22 -30.43 0.58
CA TYR A 526 42.47 -29.68 0.38
C TYR A 526 42.66 -28.49 1.33
N ASN A 527 41.95 -28.44 2.47
CA ASN A 527 42.01 -27.40 3.49
C ASN A 527 41.18 -26.14 3.13
N PRO A 528 39.87 -26.19 3.38
CA PRO A 528 39.03 -25.03 3.10
C PRO A 528 39.47 -23.86 3.98
N ASN A 529 39.79 -22.72 3.37
CA ASN A 529 40.00 -21.51 4.15
C ASN A 529 38.66 -21.05 4.73
N GLU A 530 38.67 -20.32 5.85
CA GLU A 530 37.46 -19.83 6.51
C GLU A 530 36.60 -18.96 5.58
N VAL A 531 37.19 -18.37 4.56
CA VAL A 531 36.55 -17.46 3.61
C VAL A 531 35.64 -18.20 2.62
N SER A 532 36.05 -19.41 2.13
CA SER A 532 35.24 -20.18 1.19
C SER A 532 34.13 -21.00 1.85
N MET A 533 34.23 -21.27 3.15
CA MET A 533 33.27 -22.14 3.86
C MET A 533 31.82 -21.65 3.81
N PRO A 534 31.48 -20.35 4.02
CA PRO A 534 30.12 -19.89 3.89
C PRO A 534 29.51 -20.19 2.51
N TYR A 535 30.31 -19.98 1.47
CA TYR A 535 29.88 -20.23 0.10
C TYR A 535 29.64 -21.72 -0.17
N LEU A 536 30.53 -22.62 0.31
CA LEU A 536 30.36 -24.07 0.20
C LEU A 536 29.08 -24.54 0.93
N LEU A 537 28.90 -24.10 2.17
CA LEU A 537 27.76 -24.49 2.98
C LEU A 537 26.44 -24.04 2.34
N THR A 538 26.38 -22.80 1.81
CA THR A 538 25.17 -22.29 1.14
C THR A 538 24.84 -23.10 -0.12
N ARG A 539 25.85 -23.51 -0.94
CA ARG A 539 25.60 -24.36 -2.11
C ARG A 539 25.12 -25.74 -1.73
N LYS A 540 25.73 -26.35 -0.72
CA LYS A 540 25.26 -27.64 -0.19
C LYS A 540 23.85 -27.54 0.40
N ALA A 541 23.52 -26.46 1.09
CA ALA A 541 22.17 -26.22 1.56
C ALA A 541 21.17 -26.11 0.41
N TYR A 542 21.52 -25.39 -0.66
CA TYR A 542 20.69 -25.30 -1.87
C TYR A 542 20.48 -26.68 -2.52
N ILE A 543 21.53 -27.48 -2.65
CA ILE A 543 21.42 -28.84 -3.21
C ILE A 543 20.55 -29.73 -2.31
N ALA A 544 20.68 -29.62 -0.99
CA ALA A 544 19.83 -30.35 -0.06
C ALA A 544 18.34 -29.93 -0.20
N MET A 545 18.05 -28.63 -0.38
CA MET A 545 16.71 -28.11 -0.70
C MET A 545 16.13 -28.77 -1.95
N GLU A 546 16.89 -28.79 -3.05
CA GLU A 546 16.46 -29.37 -4.32
C GLU A 546 16.22 -30.88 -4.22
N ASN A 547 17.00 -31.56 -3.38
CA ASN A 547 16.84 -32.99 -3.08
C ASN A 547 15.75 -33.27 -2.04
N LYS A 548 15.04 -32.25 -1.55
CA LYS A 548 13.99 -32.30 -0.52
C LYS A 548 14.50 -32.77 0.85
N ASP A 549 15.80 -32.67 1.11
CA ASP A 549 16.40 -32.89 2.42
C ASP A 549 16.42 -31.59 3.23
N TYR A 550 15.23 -31.18 3.66
CA TYR A 550 15.01 -29.89 4.27
C TYR A 550 15.70 -29.72 5.64
N GLU A 551 15.81 -30.79 6.43
CA GLU A 551 16.49 -30.73 7.73
C GLU A 551 18.01 -30.53 7.56
N LEU A 552 18.60 -31.16 6.53
CA LEU A 552 20.00 -30.93 6.19
C LEU A 552 20.20 -29.49 5.71
N ALA A 553 19.32 -28.99 4.86
CA ALA A 553 19.38 -27.61 4.36
C ALA A 553 19.32 -26.58 5.51
N ASP A 554 18.36 -26.72 6.43
CA ASP A 554 18.22 -25.90 7.65
C ASP A 554 19.53 -25.90 8.46
N SER A 555 20.07 -27.10 8.75
CA SER A 555 21.31 -27.20 9.51
C SER A 555 22.50 -26.51 8.83
N LEU A 556 22.58 -26.57 7.51
CA LEU A 556 23.65 -25.95 6.73
C LEU A 556 23.52 -24.43 6.67
N TYR A 557 22.32 -23.90 6.45
CA TYR A 557 22.06 -22.46 6.51
C TYR A 557 22.34 -21.88 7.91
N LYS A 558 21.90 -22.56 8.97
CA LYS A 558 22.20 -22.18 10.36
C LYS A 558 23.70 -22.06 10.62
N ARG A 559 24.50 -22.99 10.10
CA ARG A 559 25.95 -22.92 10.22
C ARG A 559 26.53 -21.70 9.51
N VAL A 560 25.92 -21.20 8.43
CA VAL A 560 26.40 -19.99 7.74
C VAL A 560 26.15 -18.75 8.62
N TYR A 561 24.91 -18.44 8.97
CA TYR A 561 24.62 -17.19 9.67
C TYR A 561 24.95 -17.20 11.18
N GLN A 562 25.20 -18.38 11.78
CA GLN A 562 25.68 -18.47 13.16
C GLN A 562 27.20 -18.53 13.26
N GLY A 563 27.85 -19.23 12.33
CA GLY A 563 29.30 -19.42 12.36
C GLY A 563 30.08 -18.38 11.57
N TYR A 564 29.46 -17.72 10.60
CA TYR A 564 30.06 -16.76 9.67
C TYR A 564 29.16 -15.53 9.47
N ALA A 565 28.68 -14.95 10.59
CA ALA A 565 27.72 -13.83 10.56
C ALA A 565 28.22 -12.60 9.80
N ASP A 566 29.53 -12.38 9.76
CA ASP A 566 30.17 -11.26 9.04
C ASP A 566 30.36 -11.55 7.53
N SER A 567 29.98 -12.74 7.05
CA SER A 567 30.08 -13.07 5.63
C SER A 567 29.02 -12.32 4.82
N TYR A 568 29.39 -11.87 3.63
CA TYR A 568 28.48 -11.17 2.69
C TYR A 568 27.26 -11.98 2.21
N ILE A 569 27.24 -13.28 2.49
CA ILE A 569 26.10 -14.15 2.14
C ILE A 569 25.30 -14.60 3.36
N ALA A 570 25.66 -14.14 4.56
CA ALA A 570 24.97 -14.55 5.80
C ALA A 570 23.52 -14.07 5.83
N ASP A 571 23.25 -12.87 5.35
CA ASP A 571 21.90 -12.31 5.23
C ASP A 571 21.04 -13.10 4.23
N LYS A 572 21.60 -13.51 3.10
CA LYS A 572 20.92 -14.36 2.12
C LYS A 572 20.64 -15.75 2.70
N ALA A 573 21.63 -16.36 3.36
CA ALA A 573 21.45 -17.66 3.99
C ALA A 573 20.37 -17.64 5.08
N LEU A 574 20.30 -16.57 5.86
CA LEU A 574 19.27 -16.34 6.86
C LEU A 574 17.87 -16.19 6.25
N LEU A 575 17.75 -15.50 5.11
CA LEU A 575 16.49 -15.38 4.37
C LEU A 575 16.04 -16.74 3.81
N GLU A 576 16.94 -17.48 3.15
CA GLU A 576 16.62 -18.78 2.57
C GLU A 576 16.20 -19.80 3.63
N ASP A 577 16.85 -19.77 4.80
CA ASP A 577 16.46 -20.60 5.94
C ASP A 577 15.07 -20.20 6.49
N ALA A 578 14.79 -18.91 6.61
CA ALA A 578 13.46 -18.43 7.03
C ALA A 578 12.35 -18.91 6.08
N ILE A 579 12.59 -18.86 4.76
CA ILE A 579 11.66 -19.37 3.74
C ILE A 579 11.50 -20.90 3.84
N LEU A 580 12.59 -21.62 4.06
CA LEU A 580 12.59 -23.07 4.26
C LEU A 580 11.76 -23.47 5.47
N LEU A 581 11.99 -22.82 6.63
CA LEU A 581 11.27 -23.08 7.86
C LEU A 581 9.76 -22.79 7.72
N GLU A 582 9.41 -21.69 7.03
CA GLU A 582 8.03 -21.30 6.79
C GLU A 582 7.30 -22.27 5.85
N ARG A 583 7.86 -22.52 4.67
CA ARG A 583 7.13 -23.15 3.55
C ARG A 583 7.24 -24.69 3.53
N TYR A 584 8.36 -25.24 4.00
CA TYR A 584 8.65 -26.68 3.87
C TYR A 584 8.66 -27.42 5.19
N LEU A 585 9.14 -26.79 6.27
CA LEU A 585 9.19 -27.41 7.59
C LEU A 585 8.01 -27.03 8.48
N ASN A 586 7.18 -26.06 8.07
CA ASN A 586 6.02 -25.54 8.83
C ASN A 586 6.37 -25.07 10.26
N LYS A 587 7.60 -24.57 10.44
CA LYS A 587 8.15 -24.04 11.71
C LYS A 587 7.99 -22.50 11.73
N LYS A 588 6.73 -22.02 11.81
CA LYS A 588 6.42 -20.59 11.65
C LYS A 588 7.09 -19.67 12.68
N GLU A 589 7.20 -20.11 13.93
CA GLU A 589 7.83 -19.35 15.01
C GLU A 589 9.33 -19.15 14.73
N GLU A 590 10.05 -20.22 14.35
CA GLU A 590 11.46 -20.14 14.01
C GLU A 590 11.68 -19.27 12.75
N ALA A 591 10.80 -19.38 11.74
CA ALA A 591 10.84 -18.54 10.57
C ALA A 591 10.68 -17.05 10.92
N MET A 592 9.76 -16.71 11.83
CA MET A 592 9.57 -15.34 12.31
C MET A 592 10.82 -14.81 13.03
N GLU A 593 11.49 -15.64 13.83
CA GLU A 593 12.76 -15.27 14.49
C GLU A 593 13.84 -14.95 13.46
N CYS A 594 13.98 -15.79 12.41
CA CYS A 594 14.94 -15.56 11.33
C CYS A 594 14.62 -14.25 10.56
N TYR A 595 13.36 -14.00 10.20
CA TYR A 595 12.95 -12.75 9.56
C TYR A 595 13.22 -11.53 10.45
N ALA A 596 12.89 -11.60 11.75
CA ALA A 596 13.16 -10.54 12.70
C ALA A 596 14.66 -10.26 12.82
N LYS A 597 15.48 -11.30 12.95
CA LYS A 597 16.94 -11.19 12.99
C LYS A 597 17.51 -10.50 11.73
N LEU A 598 17.00 -10.86 10.54
CA LEU A 598 17.42 -10.21 9.30
C LEU A 598 17.05 -8.71 9.27
N ILE A 599 15.86 -8.35 9.78
CA ILE A 599 15.39 -6.96 9.85
C ILE A 599 16.22 -6.12 10.82
N ASP A 600 16.62 -6.70 11.95
CA ASP A 600 17.23 -5.97 13.07
C ASP A 600 18.77 -5.94 12.97
N GLU A 601 19.41 -7.06 12.57
CA GLU A 601 20.86 -7.18 12.52
C GLU A 601 21.45 -6.83 11.14
N TYR A 602 20.74 -7.10 10.03
CA TYR A 602 21.21 -6.87 8.66
C TYR A 602 20.49 -5.69 7.99
N THR A 603 20.41 -4.54 8.66
CA THR A 603 19.60 -3.37 8.24
C THR A 603 19.92 -2.83 6.85
N ALA A 604 21.15 -3.01 6.35
CA ALA A 604 21.60 -2.59 5.02
C ALA A 604 21.32 -3.63 3.93
N SER A 605 20.85 -4.82 4.28
CA SER A 605 20.58 -5.90 3.32
C SER A 605 19.46 -5.53 2.35
N VAL A 606 19.62 -5.94 1.09
CA VAL A 606 18.59 -5.79 0.05
C VAL A 606 17.34 -6.64 0.34
N TYR A 607 17.46 -7.65 1.20
CA TYR A 607 16.41 -8.60 1.55
C TYR A 607 15.49 -8.13 2.69
N VAL A 608 15.80 -7.02 3.37
CA VAL A 608 15.00 -6.50 4.51
C VAL A 608 13.54 -6.25 4.13
N ALA A 609 13.28 -5.73 2.92
CA ALA A 609 11.92 -5.47 2.47
C ALA A 609 11.10 -6.76 2.33
N GLN A 610 11.71 -7.81 1.78
CA GLN A 610 11.10 -9.13 1.64
C GLN A 610 10.83 -9.77 3.00
N ALA A 611 11.80 -9.71 3.91
CA ALA A 611 11.67 -10.23 5.27
C ALA A 611 10.53 -9.53 6.04
N ARG A 612 10.40 -8.19 5.93
CA ARG A 612 9.30 -7.44 6.55
C ARG A 612 7.93 -7.87 6.03
N ASN A 613 7.81 -8.10 4.73
CA ASN A 613 6.55 -8.54 4.14
C ASN A 613 6.18 -9.96 4.62
N ALA A 614 7.14 -10.88 4.63
CA ALA A 614 6.95 -12.24 5.11
C ALA A 614 6.60 -12.28 6.60
N TYR A 615 7.34 -11.54 7.43
CA TYR A 615 7.07 -11.41 8.87
C TYR A 615 5.65 -10.93 9.15
N ARG A 616 5.18 -9.89 8.43
CA ARG A 616 3.81 -9.36 8.59
C ARG A 616 2.76 -10.38 8.15
N ARG A 617 3.01 -11.12 7.07
CA ARG A 617 2.11 -12.15 6.56
C ARG A 617 1.90 -13.29 7.57
N ILE A 618 2.97 -13.75 8.22
CA ILE A 618 2.89 -14.85 9.18
C ILE A 618 2.24 -14.41 10.50
N ARG A 619 2.49 -13.15 10.92
CA ARG A 619 1.97 -12.61 12.18
C ARG A 619 0.46 -12.35 12.16
N ASN A 620 -0.11 -12.03 11.01
CA ASN A 620 -1.54 -11.78 10.83
C ASN A 620 -2.30 -13.07 10.52
#